data_ec792996206fe70ed320700673a04351
#
_entry.id   ec792996206fe70ed320700673a04351
#
_cell.length_a   1.000
_cell.length_b   1.000
_cell.length_c   1.000
_cell.angle_alpha   90.00
_cell.angle_beta   90.00
_cell.angle_gamma   90.00
#
_symmetry.space_group_name_H-M   'P 1'
#
loop_
_entity.id
_entity.type
_entity.pdbx_description
1 polymer ?
#
loop_
_entity_poly.entity_id
_entity_poly.type
_entity_poly.pdbx_seq_one_letter_code
_entity_poly.pdbx_strand_id
1 'polypeptide(L)'
;YRVVGKEEIKKHGYEVYKSAYSRYITYESMLSKDAFADSIDSMDSCVEFRAVYLNRSDVMVAFTENIVQEKCCFLSTMWFTPDALSNNAGYFVIHEILEEYINKRQFLYVSDGAKNIGHETGIHDFLRKKFGFYNKEMRLNVVYHPLIFPVVKTLYLFRGFIPNSGRLASLIRLEHHSR
;
A
#
# COMPACT_ATOMS: atom_id res chain seq x y z
N TYR A 1 2.26 16.92 -10.27
CA TYR A 1 1.36 15.81 -10.02
C TYR A 1 0.46 15.60 -11.22
N ARG A 2 0.46 14.41 -11.77
CA ARG A 2 -0.36 14.07 -12.95
C ARG A 2 -0.70 12.59 -13.00
N VAL A 3 -1.74 12.25 -13.75
CA VAL A 3 -2.05 10.86 -14.14
C VAL A 3 -1.00 10.41 -15.14
N VAL A 4 -0.53 9.18 -15.01
CA VAL A 4 0.47 8.56 -15.89
C VAL A 4 0.05 7.15 -16.28
N GLY A 5 0.53 6.68 -17.42
CA GLY A 5 0.30 5.31 -17.88
C GLY A 5 1.33 4.32 -17.32
N LYS A 6 1.06 3.03 -17.51
CA LYS A 6 1.96 1.92 -17.11
C LYS A 6 3.38 2.10 -17.66
N GLU A 7 3.52 2.53 -18.92
CA GLU A 7 4.84 2.74 -19.55
C GLU A 7 5.69 3.79 -18.83
N GLU A 8 5.06 4.86 -18.37
CA GLU A 8 5.71 5.92 -17.60
C GLU A 8 6.21 5.39 -16.24
N ILE A 9 5.38 4.57 -15.57
CA ILE A 9 5.75 3.93 -14.30
C ILE A 9 6.88 2.91 -14.52
N LYS A 10 6.82 2.07 -15.55
CA LYS A 10 7.89 1.13 -15.87
C LYS A 10 9.22 1.84 -16.15
N LYS A 11 9.16 2.99 -16.84
CA LYS A 11 10.35 3.77 -17.22
C LYS A 11 11.00 4.48 -16.03
N HIS A 12 10.21 5.13 -15.18
CA HIS A 12 10.70 6.05 -14.13
C HIS A 12 10.39 5.59 -12.70
N GLY A 13 9.36 4.75 -12.48
CA GLY A 13 8.88 4.36 -11.16
C GLY A 13 9.82 3.39 -10.43
N TYR A 14 10.58 2.57 -11.18
CA TYR A 14 11.48 1.59 -10.54
C TYR A 14 12.52 2.23 -9.62
N GLU A 15 13.10 3.35 -10.01
CA GLU A 15 14.10 4.05 -9.17
C GLU A 15 13.45 4.65 -7.91
N VAL A 16 12.21 5.13 -8.01
CA VAL A 16 11.42 5.58 -6.86
C VAL A 16 11.13 4.40 -5.93
N TYR A 17 10.61 3.28 -6.47
CA TYR A 17 10.36 2.05 -5.74
C TYR A 17 11.62 1.55 -5.01
N LYS A 18 12.74 1.39 -5.72
CA LYS A 18 14.02 0.94 -5.18
C LYS A 18 14.51 1.84 -4.05
N SER A 19 14.44 3.16 -4.25
CA SER A 19 14.86 4.15 -3.25
C SER A 19 13.97 4.10 -1.99
N ALA A 20 12.67 3.98 -2.16
CA ALA A 20 11.72 3.83 -1.06
C ALA A 20 11.93 2.51 -0.32
N TYR A 21 12.08 1.41 -1.06
CA TYR A 21 12.21 0.07 -0.52
C TYR A 21 13.46 -0.12 0.35
N SER A 22 14.53 0.61 0.07
CA SER A 22 15.77 0.57 0.87
C SER A 22 15.57 0.95 2.35
N ARG A 23 14.48 1.65 2.67
CA ARG A 23 14.08 2.04 4.04
C ARG A 23 12.91 1.23 4.60
N TYR A 24 12.40 0.29 3.83
CA TYR A 24 11.22 -0.47 4.22
C TYR A 24 11.63 -1.65 5.10
N ILE A 25 11.07 -1.71 6.30
CA ILE A 25 11.31 -2.82 7.23
C ILE A 25 10.35 -3.95 6.87
N THR A 26 10.81 -4.84 5.99
CA THR A 26 10.02 -5.99 5.54
C THR A 26 10.90 -7.24 5.38
N TYR A 27 10.27 -8.40 5.45
CA TYR A 27 10.91 -9.70 5.16
C TYR A 27 10.78 -10.10 3.67
N GLU A 28 10.06 -9.34 2.89
CA GLU A 28 9.91 -9.57 1.46
C GLU A 28 11.18 -9.13 0.72
N SER A 29 11.50 -9.75 -0.38
CA SER A 29 12.62 -9.36 -1.22
C SER A 29 12.19 -8.23 -2.17
N MET A 30 13.07 -7.26 -2.36
CA MET A 30 12.86 -6.21 -3.36
C MET A 30 12.76 -6.85 -4.76
N LEU A 31 11.81 -6.40 -5.56
CA LEU A 31 11.66 -6.84 -6.94
C LEU A 31 12.86 -6.39 -7.79
N SER A 32 13.28 -7.23 -8.73
CA SER A 32 14.16 -6.80 -9.81
C SER A 32 13.42 -5.80 -10.73
N LYS A 33 14.15 -5.11 -11.59
CA LYS A 33 13.53 -4.16 -12.53
C LYS A 33 12.52 -4.84 -13.47
N ASP A 34 12.86 -6.04 -13.96
CA ASP A 34 11.98 -6.81 -14.83
C ASP A 34 10.74 -7.30 -14.08
N ALA A 35 10.90 -7.87 -12.87
CA ALA A 35 9.79 -8.29 -12.04
C ALA A 35 8.88 -7.11 -11.61
N PHE A 36 9.44 -5.93 -11.42
CA PHE A 36 8.65 -4.70 -11.20
C PHE A 36 7.85 -4.34 -12.44
N ALA A 37 8.45 -4.35 -13.63
CA ALA A 37 7.76 -4.08 -14.88
C ALA A 37 6.62 -5.09 -15.13
N ASP A 38 6.88 -6.39 -14.93
CA ASP A 38 5.87 -7.44 -15.03
C ASP A 38 4.72 -7.23 -14.04
N SER A 39 5.02 -6.79 -12.81
CA SER A 39 4.00 -6.49 -11.81
C SER A 39 3.09 -5.34 -12.25
N ILE A 40 3.67 -4.28 -12.84
CA ILE A 40 2.89 -3.15 -13.37
C ILE A 40 2.03 -3.59 -14.57
N ASP A 41 2.57 -4.41 -15.47
CA ASP A 41 1.82 -4.91 -16.63
C ASP A 41 0.64 -5.81 -16.22
N SER A 42 0.81 -6.61 -15.17
CA SER A 42 -0.23 -7.50 -14.65
C SER A 42 -1.38 -6.79 -13.92
N MET A 43 -1.23 -5.51 -13.57
CA MET A 43 -2.29 -4.76 -12.89
C MET A 43 -3.51 -4.56 -13.78
N ASP A 44 -4.68 -4.64 -13.16
CA ASP A 44 -5.97 -4.46 -13.83
C ASP A 44 -6.11 -3.03 -14.39
N SER A 45 -7.00 -2.87 -15.35
CA SER A 45 -7.35 -1.57 -15.98
C SER A 45 -8.01 -0.59 -14.99
N CYS A 46 -8.54 -1.07 -13.87
CA CYS A 46 -9.08 -0.21 -12.81
C CYS A 46 -8.00 0.48 -11.97
N VAL A 47 -6.72 0.20 -12.18
CA VAL A 47 -5.61 0.86 -11.48
C VAL A 47 -5.23 2.14 -12.21
N GLU A 48 -5.43 3.27 -11.55
CA GLU A 48 -4.96 4.59 -11.99
C GLU A 48 -3.62 4.91 -11.31
N PHE A 49 -2.61 5.18 -12.12
CA PHE A 49 -1.31 5.64 -11.63
C PHE A 49 -1.25 7.17 -11.61
N ARG A 50 -0.69 7.71 -10.53
CA ARG A 50 -0.41 9.13 -10.41
C ARG A 50 1.02 9.33 -9.96
N ALA A 51 1.71 10.30 -10.54
CA ALA A 51 3.11 10.56 -10.26
C ALA A 51 3.38 12.01 -9.90
N VAL A 52 4.38 12.19 -9.05
CA VAL A 52 4.93 13.49 -8.67
C VAL A 52 6.31 13.63 -9.28
N TYR A 53 6.55 14.75 -9.92
CA TYR A 53 7.84 15.11 -10.51
C TYR A 53 8.45 16.28 -9.75
N LEU A 54 9.76 16.29 -9.69
CA LEU A 54 10.48 17.43 -9.18
C LEU A 54 10.21 18.64 -10.08
N ASN A 55 10.04 19.83 -9.49
CA ASN A 55 9.59 21.02 -10.19
C ASN A 55 10.43 21.29 -11.47
N ARG A 56 9.73 21.39 -12.60
CA ARG A 56 10.30 21.64 -13.94
C ARG A 56 11.31 20.60 -14.43
N SER A 57 11.28 19.39 -13.91
CA SER A 57 12.13 18.28 -14.37
C SER A 57 11.29 17.06 -14.67
N ASP A 58 11.85 16.11 -15.44
CA ASP A 58 11.25 14.78 -15.68
C ASP A 58 11.65 13.75 -14.63
N VAL A 59 12.18 14.20 -13.48
CA VAL A 59 12.56 13.32 -12.37
C VAL A 59 11.33 12.98 -11.54
N MET A 60 10.86 11.74 -11.65
CA MET A 60 9.79 11.22 -10.80
C MET A 60 10.32 11.02 -9.37
N VAL A 61 9.61 11.55 -8.38
CA VAL A 61 9.98 11.48 -6.96
C VAL A 61 8.97 10.74 -6.09
N ALA A 62 7.77 10.54 -6.61
CA ALA A 62 6.76 9.70 -5.99
C ALA A 62 5.78 9.18 -7.03
N PHE A 63 5.15 8.04 -6.75
CA PHE A 63 3.96 7.59 -7.48
C PHE A 63 3.02 6.81 -6.59
N THR A 64 1.77 6.74 -7.02
CA THR A 64 0.69 6.01 -6.34
C THR A 64 -0.03 5.08 -7.29
N GLU A 65 -0.49 3.97 -6.77
CA GLU A 65 -1.35 3.00 -7.41
C GLU A 65 -2.73 3.09 -6.75
N ASN A 66 -3.71 3.59 -7.48
CA ASN A 66 -5.05 3.82 -6.97
C ASN A 66 -6.03 2.89 -7.68
N ILE A 67 -6.64 1.96 -6.96
CA ILE A 67 -7.67 1.08 -7.51
C ILE A 67 -8.97 1.86 -7.52
N VAL A 68 -9.49 2.11 -8.71
CA VAL A 68 -10.72 2.88 -8.93
C VAL A 68 -11.83 1.95 -9.37
N GLN A 69 -12.86 1.83 -8.55
CA GLN A 69 -14.03 1.01 -8.84
C GLN A 69 -15.29 1.82 -8.58
N GLU A 70 -16.14 1.97 -9.60
CA GLU A 70 -17.36 2.77 -9.55
C GLU A 70 -17.09 4.20 -9.04
N LYS A 71 -17.54 4.50 -7.81
CA LYS A 71 -17.30 5.78 -7.12
C LYS A 71 -16.45 5.64 -5.86
N CYS A 72 -15.53 4.72 -5.88
CA CYS A 72 -14.63 4.44 -4.76
C CYS A 72 -13.18 4.41 -5.23
N CYS A 73 -12.27 4.93 -4.43
CA CYS A 73 -10.84 4.87 -4.67
C CYS A 73 -10.15 4.18 -3.49
N PHE A 74 -9.36 3.15 -3.78
CA PHE A 74 -8.52 2.48 -2.80
C PHE A 74 -7.06 2.80 -3.08
N LEU A 75 -6.38 3.33 -2.08
CA LEU A 75 -4.94 3.58 -2.11
C LEU A 75 -4.21 2.25 -1.94
N SER A 76 -3.80 1.64 -3.05
CA SER A 76 -3.12 0.33 -3.01
C SER A 76 -1.71 0.48 -2.50
N THR A 77 -0.89 1.30 -3.17
CA THR A 77 0.47 1.61 -2.74
C THR A 77 0.83 3.05 -3.02
N MET A 78 1.79 3.55 -2.25
CA MET A 78 2.35 4.89 -2.43
C MET A 78 3.85 4.81 -2.22
N TRP A 79 4.61 5.12 -3.26
CA TRP A 79 6.06 5.09 -3.25
C TRP A 79 6.62 6.50 -3.30
N PHE A 80 7.52 6.81 -2.39
CA PHE A 80 8.17 8.11 -2.28
C PHE A 80 9.67 7.93 -2.16
N THR A 81 10.44 8.74 -2.87
CA THR A 81 11.86 8.85 -2.53
C THR A 81 11.99 9.42 -1.12
N PRO A 82 13.05 9.05 -0.38
CA PRO A 82 13.28 9.55 0.98
C PRO A 82 13.26 11.09 1.06
N ASP A 83 13.85 11.75 0.06
CA ASP A 83 13.90 13.22 0.01
C ASP A 83 12.51 13.83 -0.24
N ALA A 84 11.72 13.25 -1.13
CA ALA A 84 10.34 13.69 -1.35
C ALA A 84 9.51 13.55 -0.08
N LEU A 85 9.64 12.43 0.62
CA LEU A 85 8.89 12.20 1.86
C LEU A 85 9.28 13.18 2.96
N SER A 86 10.58 13.48 3.12
CA SER A 86 11.07 14.48 4.08
C SER A 86 10.64 15.91 3.74
N ASN A 87 10.35 16.18 2.46
CA ASN A 87 9.81 17.44 1.96
C ASN A 87 8.26 17.46 1.86
N ASN A 88 7.60 16.66 2.70
CA ASN A 88 6.14 16.63 2.82
C ASN A 88 5.36 16.19 1.55
N ALA A 89 5.99 15.47 0.62
CA ALA A 89 5.30 14.97 -0.57
C ALA A 89 4.07 14.09 -0.22
N GLY A 90 4.11 13.39 0.92
CA GLY A 90 2.97 12.61 1.40
C GLY A 90 1.73 13.46 1.67
N TYR A 91 1.88 14.65 2.27
CA TYR A 91 0.76 15.59 2.45
C TYR A 91 0.20 16.06 1.12
N PHE A 92 1.08 16.46 0.22
CA PHE A 92 0.70 16.93 -1.10
C PHE A 92 -0.06 15.85 -1.88
N VAL A 93 0.46 14.63 -1.93
CA VAL A 93 -0.15 13.51 -2.67
C VAL A 93 -1.55 13.19 -2.14
N ILE A 94 -1.71 13.07 -0.82
CA ILE A 94 -3.03 12.76 -0.23
C ILE A 94 -4.02 13.91 -0.48
N HIS A 95 -3.57 15.16 -0.35
CA HIS A 95 -4.41 16.31 -0.69
C HIS A 95 -4.90 16.24 -2.14
N GLU A 96 -4.01 16.03 -3.11
CA GLU A 96 -4.35 15.95 -4.52
C GLU A 96 -5.27 14.75 -4.84
N ILE A 97 -5.09 13.63 -4.15
CA ILE A 97 -5.97 12.45 -4.26
C ILE A 97 -7.39 12.81 -3.79
N LEU A 98 -7.52 13.45 -2.62
CA LEU A 98 -8.82 13.84 -2.08
C LEU A 98 -9.49 14.89 -2.96
N GLU A 99 -8.75 15.90 -3.42
CA GLU A 99 -9.25 16.89 -4.37
C GLU A 99 -9.78 16.25 -5.65
N GLU A 100 -9.04 15.31 -6.20
CA GLU A 100 -9.43 14.65 -7.44
C GLU A 100 -10.63 13.73 -7.26
N TYR A 101 -10.56 12.78 -6.31
CA TYR A 101 -11.61 11.76 -6.22
C TYR A 101 -12.83 12.24 -5.45
N ILE A 102 -12.68 12.97 -4.35
CA ILE A 102 -13.82 13.43 -3.57
C ILE A 102 -14.43 14.71 -4.17
N ASN A 103 -13.62 15.75 -4.39
CA ASN A 103 -14.14 17.05 -4.75
C ASN A 103 -14.49 17.16 -6.24
N LYS A 104 -13.61 16.73 -7.15
CA LYS A 104 -13.86 16.84 -8.59
C LYS A 104 -14.72 15.70 -9.15
N ARG A 105 -14.32 14.44 -8.85
CA ARG A 105 -15.02 13.26 -9.40
C ARG A 105 -16.22 12.82 -8.58
N GLN A 106 -16.45 13.43 -7.41
CA GLN A 106 -17.59 13.17 -6.53
C GLN A 106 -17.71 11.68 -6.14
N PHE A 107 -16.57 11.09 -5.75
CA PHE A 107 -16.54 9.73 -5.24
C PHE A 107 -17.14 9.66 -3.83
N LEU A 108 -17.69 8.51 -3.50
CA LEU A 108 -18.31 8.27 -2.19
C LEU A 108 -17.26 8.24 -1.08
N TYR A 109 -16.10 7.68 -1.35
CA TYR A 109 -14.98 7.63 -0.40
C TYR A 109 -13.64 7.33 -1.07
N VAL A 110 -12.59 7.68 -0.35
CA VAL A 110 -11.21 7.21 -0.55
C VAL A 110 -10.82 6.38 0.66
N SER A 111 -10.23 5.22 0.44
CA SER A 111 -9.85 4.27 1.49
C SER A 111 -8.40 3.80 1.33
N ASP A 112 -7.70 3.65 2.44
CA ASP A 112 -6.37 3.03 2.50
C ASP A 112 -6.45 1.49 2.69
N GLY A 113 -7.65 0.91 2.53
CA GLY A 113 -7.89 -0.51 2.68
C GLY A 113 -7.82 -1.00 4.13
N ALA A 114 -7.53 -2.28 4.28
CA ALA A 114 -7.38 -2.91 5.59
C ALA A 114 -5.97 -2.70 6.15
N LYS A 115 -5.87 -2.64 7.49
CA LYS A 115 -4.57 -2.59 8.17
C LYS A 115 -3.70 -3.78 7.73
N ASN A 116 -2.48 -3.51 7.31
CA ASN A 116 -1.54 -4.57 6.96
C ASN A 116 -1.19 -5.41 8.19
N ILE A 117 -1.33 -6.73 8.08
CA ILE A 117 -1.04 -7.68 9.16
C ILE A 117 0.45 -8.07 9.15
N GLY A 118 1.10 -7.98 7.99
CA GLY A 118 2.50 -8.40 7.79
C GLY A 118 3.52 -7.42 8.34
N HIS A 119 3.24 -6.12 8.29
CA HIS A 119 4.14 -5.07 8.78
C HIS A 119 3.37 -3.86 9.28
N GLU A 120 3.93 -3.14 10.23
CA GLU A 120 3.36 -1.90 10.71
C GLU A 120 3.76 -0.74 9.80
N THR A 121 2.78 0.05 9.39
CA THR A 121 3.00 1.30 8.67
C THR A 121 2.37 2.44 9.44
N GLY A 122 3.00 3.62 9.43
CA GLY A 122 2.45 4.83 10.04
C GLY A 122 1.35 5.51 9.22
N ILE A 123 1.00 4.93 8.05
CA ILE A 123 0.09 5.58 7.10
C ILE A 123 -1.31 5.79 7.66
N HIS A 124 -1.90 4.78 8.32
CA HIS A 124 -3.23 4.91 8.91
C HIS A 124 -3.31 6.02 9.95
N ASP A 125 -2.29 6.13 10.81
CA ASP A 125 -2.22 7.19 11.81
C ASP A 125 -2.03 8.56 11.17
N PHE A 126 -1.23 8.64 10.12
CA PHE A 126 -1.04 9.86 9.34
C PHE A 126 -2.35 10.32 8.70
N LEU A 127 -3.04 9.43 7.98
CA LEU A 127 -4.32 9.73 7.33
C LEU A 127 -5.38 10.18 8.35
N ARG A 128 -5.50 9.46 9.46
CA ARG A 128 -6.45 9.80 10.53
C ARG A 128 -6.16 11.15 11.17
N LYS A 129 -4.90 11.39 11.57
CA LYS A 129 -4.52 12.61 12.32
C LYS A 129 -4.47 13.85 11.44
N LYS A 130 -4.17 13.71 10.14
CA LYS A 130 -3.89 14.84 9.25
C LYS A 130 -4.99 15.12 8.24
N PHE A 131 -5.77 14.09 7.85
CA PHE A 131 -6.80 14.20 6.82
C PHE A 131 -8.20 13.79 7.28
N GLY A 132 -8.38 13.49 8.56
CA GLY A 132 -9.69 13.17 9.12
C GLY A 132 -10.25 11.81 8.66
N PHE A 133 -9.40 10.91 8.19
CA PHE A 133 -9.85 9.54 7.93
C PHE A 133 -10.34 8.88 9.22
N TYR A 134 -11.34 8.04 9.12
CA TYR A 134 -11.87 7.30 10.27
C TYR A 134 -11.76 5.79 10.03
N ASN A 135 -11.56 5.05 11.09
CA ASN A 135 -11.55 3.60 11.02
C ASN A 135 -12.97 3.08 10.94
N LYS A 136 -13.22 2.17 9.98
CA LYS A 136 -14.43 1.39 9.93
C LYS A 136 -14.10 -0.03 10.36
N GLU A 137 -14.72 -0.48 11.44
CA GLU A 137 -14.53 -1.85 11.91
C GLU A 137 -15.12 -2.85 10.90
N MET A 138 -14.34 -3.86 10.57
CA MET A 138 -14.74 -4.95 9.71
C MET A 138 -14.34 -6.27 10.35
N ARG A 139 -15.17 -7.29 10.17
CA ARG A 139 -14.85 -8.64 10.64
C ARG A 139 -14.00 -9.35 9.60
N LEU A 140 -12.82 -9.81 10.01
CA LEU A 140 -11.98 -10.65 9.18
C LEU A 140 -12.45 -12.10 9.26
N ASN A 141 -12.84 -12.69 8.15
CA ASN A 141 -13.14 -14.10 8.03
C ASN A 141 -12.02 -14.80 7.26
N VAL A 142 -11.32 -15.72 7.90
CA VAL A 142 -10.22 -16.47 7.29
C VAL A 142 -10.66 -17.91 7.08
N VAL A 143 -10.58 -18.36 5.85
CA VAL A 143 -10.84 -19.76 5.47
C VAL A 143 -9.51 -20.41 5.15
N TYR A 144 -9.12 -21.38 5.96
CA TYR A 144 -7.90 -22.17 5.77
C TYR A 144 -8.16 -23.39 4.94
N HIS A 145 -7.18 -23.79 4.15
CA HIS A 145 -7.17 -25.13 3.56
C HIS A 145 -7.28 -26.19 4.67
N PRO A 146 -8.08 -27.27 4.52
CA PRO A 146 -8.35 -28.24 5.58
C PRO A 146 -7.10 -28.83 6.26
N LEU A 147 -6.02 -29.05 5.51
CA LEU A 147 -4.76 -29.55 6.05
C LEU A 147 -3.98 -28.49 6.86
N ILE A 148 -4.16 -27.21 6.56
CA ILE A 148 -3.46 -26.11 7.24
C ILE A 148 -4.21 -25.71 8.52
N PHE A 149 -5.51 -25.84 8.53
CA PHE A 149 -6.36 -25.45 9.65
C PHE A 149 -5.89 -26.00 11.02
N PRO A 150 -5.69 -27.33 11.20
CA PRO A 150 -5.26 -27.86 12.50
C PRO A 150 -3.85 -27.35 12.89
N VAL A 151 -2.96 -27.17 11.89
CA VAL A 151 -1.60 -26.66 12.13
C VAL A 151 -1.67 -25.23 12.67
N VAL A 152 -2.45 -24.36 12.04
CA VAL A 152 -2.60 -22.97 12.49
C VAL A 152 -3.23 -22.89 13.87
N LYS A 153 -4.27 -23.69 14.14
CA LYS A 153 -4.94 -23.74 15.45
C LYS A 153 -3.98 -24.21 16.55
N THR A 154 -3.16 -25.21 16.28
CA THR A 154 -2.14 -25.70 17.23
C THR A 154 -1.06 -24.65 17.46
N LEU A 155 -0.51 -24.07 16.40
CA LEU A 155 0.51 -23.01 16.52
C LEU A 155 -0.01 -21.79 17.28
N TYR A 156 -1.29 -21.46 17.12
CA TYR A 156 -1.89 -20.34 17.84
C TYR A 156 -1.89 -20.54 19.36
N LEU A 157 -2.00 -21.77 19.85
CA LEU A 157 -1.88 -22.07 21.29
C LEU A 157 -0.47 -21.71 21.82
N PHE A 158 0.55 -21.85 20.98
CA PHE A 158 1.94 -21.56 21.29
C PHE A 158 2.40 -20.18 20.82
N ARG A 159 1.49 -19.28 20.52
CA ARG A 159 1.80 -17.95 19.94
C ARG A 159 2.80 -17.12 20.77
N GLY A 160 2.83 -17.33 22.08
CA GLY A 160 3.77 -16.64 22.98
C GLY A 160 5.24 -17.02 22.78
N PHE A 161 5.51 -18.16 22.11
CA PHE A 161 6.87 -18.64 21.80
C PHE A 161 7.30 -18.34 20.37
N ILE A 162 6.39 -17.79 19.54
CA ILE A 162 6.66 -17.51 18.14
C ILE A 162 7.24 -16.11 18.03
N PRO A 163 8.39 -15.95 17.32
CA PRO A 163 8.97 -14.63 17.08
C PRO A 163 7.97 -13.66 16.44
N ASN A 164 8.05 -12.38 16.81
CA ASN A 164 7.11 -11.35 16.32
C ASN A 164 7.32 -10.93 14.85
N SER A 165 8.26 -11.55 14.15
CA SER A 165 8.60 -11.25 12.76
C SER A 165 8.59 -12.50 11.89
N GLY A 166 8.40 -12.31 10.58
CA GLY A 166 8.41 -13.38 9.58
C GLY A 166 7.01 -13.94 9.26
N ARG A 167 6.97 -14.85 8.28
CA ARG A 167 5.74 -15.42 7.72
C ARG A 167 4.86 -16.13 8.75
N LEU A 168 5.49 -16.83 9.70
CA LEU A 168 4.77 -17.52 10.75
C LEU A 168 4.06 -16.55 11.71
N ALA A 169 4.75 -15.47 12.08
CA ALA A 169 4.16 -14.41 12.91
C ALA A 169 2.97 -13.74 12.21
N SER A 170 3.07 -13.50 10.90
CA SER A 170 1.96 -12.94 10.11
C SER A 170 0.76 -13.88 10.10
N LEU A 171 0.98 -15.19 9.95
CA LEU A 171 -0.09 -16.19 9.99
C LEU A 171 -0.78 -16.23 11.36
N ILE A 172 -0.03 -16.15 12.43
CA ILE A 172 -0.58 -16.14 13.80
C ILE A 172 -1.33 -14.84 14.09
N ARG A 173 -0.84 -13.70 13.59
CA ARG A 173 -1.57 -12.41 13.66
C ARG A 173 -2.88 -12.47 12.87
N LEU A 174 -2.87 -13.06 11.68
CA LEU A 174 -4.08 -13.26 10.86
C LEU A 174 -5.13 -14.06 11.64
N GLU A 175 -4.73 -15.19 12.25
CA GLU A 175 -5.60 -16.01 13.10
C GLU A 175 -6.11 -15.22 14.32
N HIS A 176 -5.27 -14.39 14.93
CA HIS A 176 -5.67 -13.57 16.08
C HIS A 176 -6.76 -12.55 15.71
N HIS A 177 -6.63 -11.89 14.56
CA HIS A 177 -7.60 -10.90 14.10
C HIS A 177 -8.89 -11.51 13.53
N SER A 178 -8.91 -12.81 13.26
CA SER A 178 -10.11 -13.52 12.77
C SER A 178 -11.02 -14.02 13.89
N ARG A 179 -10.58 -13.92 15.14
CA ARG A 179 -11.34 -14.34 16.34
C ARG A 179 -12.11 -13.20 16.94
#